data_50e6865aa85a4f2364e47a229cd8966b
#
_entry.id   50e6865aa85a4f2364e47a229cd8966b
#
_cell.length_a   1.000
_cell.length_b   1.000
_cell.length_c   1.000
_cell.angle_alpha   90.00
_cell.angle_beta   90.00
_cell.angle_gamma   90.00
#
_symmetry.space_group_name_H-M   'P 1'
#
loop_
_entity.id
_entity.type
_entity.pdbx_description
1 polymer ?
#
loop_
_entity_poly.entity_id
_entity_poly.type
_entity_poly.pdbx_seq_one_letter_code
_entity_poly.pdbx_strand_id
1 'polypeptide(L)'
;YMKQASKSQKRIEFLDLISEAITHDDIFGTLNYKKKSEDQIKQFIYPHLVKDLTDYVVGQGQEDKEKAKEIVKSSINWEGDVNTTVSHILFMGTRNRPDMTIEMNGMKIAIEFKKGKRGTDLRAGIGQSMIYATHYDFVLYLFVDISDDKRIQNAQGGVNELSLTGELWDNYNIKFIIA
;
A
#
# COMPACT_ATOMS: atom_id res chain seq x y z
N TYR A 1 14.22 31.77 -0.93
CA TYR A 1 14.82 30.59 -0.29
C TYR A 1 13.69 29.57 -0.07
N MET A 2 13.52 28.59 -0.96
CA MET A 2 12.65 27.43 -0.70
C MET A 2 13.35 26.59 0.38
N LYS A 3 12.69 26.40 1.54
CA LYS A 3 13.19 25.48 2.57
C LYS A 3 13.19 24.07 1.97
N GLN A 4 14.35 23.41 1.99
CA GLN A 4 14.46 22.02 1.59
C GLN A 4 13.62 21.16 2.56
N ALA A 5 12.75 20.29 2.03
CA ALA A 5 11.92 19.42 2.85
C ALA A 5 12.77 18.55 3.79
N SER A 6 12.32 18.36 5.03
CA SER A 6 12.99 17.48 5.98
C SER A 6 12.97 16.03 5.50
N LYS A 7 13.88 15.19 6.01
CA LYS A 7 13.90 13.74 5.69
C LYS A 7 12.57 13.08 6.03
N SER A 8 11.94 13.42 7.15
CA SER A 8 10.65 12.89 7.57
C SER A 8 9.53 13.32 6.61
N GLN A 9 9.52 14.58 6.19
CA GLN A 9 8.54 15.10 5.24
C GLN A 9 8.62 14.39 3.90
N LYS A 10 9.84 14.17 3.36
CA LYS A 10 10.04 13.42 2.11
C LYS A 10 9.56 11.97 2.21
N ARG A 11 9.70 11.33 3.37
CA ARG A 11 9.19 9.97 3.61
C ARG A 11 7.66 9.93 3.58
N ILE A 12 7.00 10.90 4.19
CA ILE A 12 5.54 11.02 4.19
C ILE A 12 5.03 11.30 2.77
N GLU A 13 5.62 12.27 2.06
CA GLU A 13 5.28 12.57 0.66
C GLU A 13 5.40 11.34 -0.25
N PHE A 14 6.42 10.51 -0.02
CA PHE A 14 6.59 9.27 -0.77
C PHE A 14 5.52 8.22 -0.42
N LEU A 15 5.13 8.10 0.85
CA LEU A 15 4.03 7.22 1.27
C LEU A 15 2.68 7.68 0.73
N ASP A 16 2.45 9.00 0.65
CA ASP A 16 1.24 9.57 0.07
C ASP A 16 1.18 9.26 -1.42
N LEU A 17 2.29 9.42 -2.15
CA LEU A 17 2.39 9.05 -3.56
C LEU A 17 2.02 7.56 -3.80
N ILE A 18 2.57 6.65 -2.99
CA ILE A 18 2.22 5.22 -3.09
C ILE A 18 0.74 5.01 -2.78
N SER A 19 0.21 5.69 -1.75
CA SER A 19 -1.20 5.58 -1.36
C SER A 19 -2.13 6.03 -2.49
N GLU A 20 -1.81 7.13 -3.17
CA GLU A 20 -2.55 7.64 -4.32
C GLU A 20 -2.47 6.67 -5.51
N ALA A 21 -1.28 6.12 -5.80
CA ALA A 21 -1.08 5.17 -6.89
C ALA A 21 -1.90 3.88 -6.70
N ILE A 22 -1.99 3.35 -5.47
CA ILE A 22 -2.74 2.11 -5.18
C ILE A 22 -4.25 2.33 -5.04
N THR A 23 -4.71 3.59 -4.94
CA THR A 23 -6.14 3.97 -4.87
C THR A 23 -6.59 4.78 -6.08
N HIS A 24 -5.86 4.71 -7.18
CA HIS A 24 -6.11 5.51 -8.37
C HIS A 24 -7.55 5.38 -8.88
N ASP A 25 -8.13 6.50 -9.31
CA ASP A 25 -9.52 6.57 -9.80
C ASP A 25 -9.81 5.65 -10.98
N ASP A 26 -8.82 5.41 -11.86
CA ASP A 26 -8.97 4.45 -12.96
C ASP A 26 -9.21 3.01 -12.46
N ILE A 27 -8.80 2.70 -11.22
CA ILE A 27 -9.01 1.39 -10.61
C ILE A 27 -10.38 1.35 -9.92
N PHE A 28 -10.66 2.30 -9.03
CA PHE A 28 -11.84 2.25 -8.17
C PHE A 28 -13.02 3.06 -8.69
N GLY A 29 -12.79 4.04 -9.58
CA GLY A 29 -13.84 4.84 -10.20
C GLY A 29 -14.43 4.21 -11.48
N THR A 30 -13.62 3.50 -12.27
CA THR A 30 -14.04 2.99 -13.58
C THR A 30 -14.15 1.47 -13.67
N LEU A 31 -13.29 0.75 -12.94
CA LEU A 31 -13.28 -0.71 -12.92
C LEU A 31 -14.45 -1.24 -12.08
N ASN A 32 -15.14 -2.27 -12.59
CA ASN A 32 -16.09 -3.02 -11.75
C ASN A 32 -15.34 -3.95 -10.78
N TYR A 33 -14.60 -3.33 -9.84
CA TYR A 33 -13.74 -4.02 -8.88
C TYR A 33 -14.52 -4.96 -7.94
N LYS A 34 -15.81 -4.72 -7.71
CA LYS A 34 -16.66 -5.62 -6.91
C LYS A 34 -16.69 -7.05 -7.46
N LYS A 35 -16.60 -7.21 -8.78
CA LYS A 35 -16.59 -8.51 -9.48
C LYS A 35 -15.19 -9.09 -9.70
N LYS A 36 -14.13 -8.35 -9.40
CA LYS A 36 -12.75 -8.80 -9.59
C LYS A 36 -12.23 -9.52 -8.34
N SER A 37 -11.36 -10.50 -8.51
CA SER A 37 -10.62 -11.08 -7.39
C SER A 37 -9.59 -10.08 -6.83
N GLU A 38 -9.07 -10.32 -5.62
CA GLU A 38 -7.96 -9.52 -5.05
C GLU A 38 -6.78 -9.48 -6.03
N ASP A 39 -6.37 -10.62 -6.59
CA ASP A 39 -5.26 -10.70 -7.53
C ASP A 39 -5.51 -9.91 -8.82
N GLN A 40 -6.74 -9.95 -9.35
CA GLN A 40 -7.09 -9.12 -10.51
C GLN A 40 -6.98 -7.63 -10.19
N ILE A 41 -7.40 -7.18 -9.00
CA ILE A 41 -7.28 -5.77 -8.62
C ILE A 41 -5.81 -5.40 -8.45
N LYS A 42 -4.99 -6.25 -7.81
CA LYS A 42 -3.54 -6.06 -7.70
C LYS A 42 -2.86 -5.93 -9.08
N GLN A 43 -3.29 -6.70 -10.08
CA GLN A 43 -2.81 -6.58 -11.47
C GLN A 43 -3.14 -5.22 -12.11
N PHE A 44 -4.24 -4.57 -11.72
CA PHE A 44 -4.54 -3.19 -12.16
C PHE A 44 -3.76 -2.15 -11.36
N ILE A 45 -3.50 -2.38 -10.09
CA ILE A 45 -2.71 -1.49 -9.23
C ILE A 45 -1.25 -1.40 -9.70
N TYR A 46 -0.63 -2.52 -10.00
CA TYR A 46 0.80 -2.60 -10.29
C TYR A 46 1.29 -1.63 -11.40
N PRO A 47 0.63 -1.53 -12.58
CA PRO A 47 1.05 -0.59 -13.62
C PRO A 47 0.98 0.88 -13.19
N HIS A 48 -0.07 1.27 -12.43
CA HIS A 48 -0.20 2.63 -11.89
C HIS A 48 0.93 2.92 -10.92
N LEU A 49 1.20 2.00 -10.00
CA LEU A 49 2.29 2.11 -9.03
C LEU A 49 3.65 2.26 -9.74
N VAL A 50 3.95 1.42 -10.75
CA VAL A 50 5.18 1.52 -11.52
C VAL A 50 5.28 2.85 -12.25
N LYS A 51 4.20 3.32 -12.86
CA LYS A 51 4.17 4.60 -13.58
C LYS A 51 4.46 5.77 -12.65
N ASP A 52 3.72 5.88 -11.55
CA ASP A 52 3.80 7.03 -10.65
C ASP A 52 5.14 7.08 -9.91
N LEU A 53 5.68 5.93 -9.50
CA LEU A 53 7.03 5.84 -8.95
C LEU A 53 8.11 6.16 -9.98
N THR A 54 7.93 5.77 -11.26
CA THR A 54 8.85 6.14 -12.34
C THR A 54 8.86 7.66 -12.55
N ASP A 55 7.68 8.27 -12.64
CA ASP A 55 7.54 9.72 -12.82
C ASP A 55 8.15 10.48 -11.61
N TYR A 56 8.01 9.94 -10.39
CA TYR A 56 8.65 10.46 -9.19
C TYR A 56 10.19 10.42 -9.28
N VAL A 57 10.78 9.28 -9.69
CA VAL A 57 12.26 9.13 -9.82
C VAL A 57 12.80 10.09 -10.88
N VAL A 58 12.13 10.19 -12.02
CA VAL A 58 12.50 11.15 -13.09
C VAL A 58 12.40 12.59 -12.57
N GLY A 59 11.35 12.92 -11.84
CA GLY A 59 11.15 14.26 -11.26
C GLY A 59 12.23 14.66 -10.24
N GLN A 60 12.89 13.69 -9.61
CA GLN A 60 14.06 13.95 -8.75
C GLN A 60 15.34 14.25 -9.56
N GLY A 61 15.31 14.17 -10.89
CA GLY A 61 16.44 14.43 -11.77
C GLY A 61 17.56 13.39 -11.68
N GLN A 62 17.26 12.20 -11.18
CA GLN A 62 18.27 11.18 -10.90
C GLN A 62 18.59 10.32 -12.12
N GLU A 63 17.60 10.03 -12.98
CA GLU A 63 17.75 9.09 -14.09
C GLU A 63 16.84 9.46 -15.28
N ASP A 64 17.15 8.92 -16.47
CA ASP A 64 16.23 8.94 -17.59
C ASP A 64 15.04 7.98 -17.35
N LYS A 65 13.99 8.11 -18.15
CA LYS A 65 12.71 7.43 -17.91
C LYS A 65 12.81 5.90 -17.97
N GLU A 66 13.59 5.35 -18.89
CA GLU A 66 13.70 3.88 -19.03
C GLU A 66 14.46 3.29 -17.84
N LYS A 67 15.56 3.93 -17.47
CA LYS A 67 16.38 3.53 -16.34
C LYS A 67 15.63 3.70 -15.00
N ALA A 68 14.89 4.80 -14.85
CA ALA A 68 14.01 5.01 -13.71
C ALA A 68 12.98 3.89 -13.58
N LYS A 69 12.38 3.46 -14.69
CA LYS A 69 11.41 2.37 -14.73
C LYS A 69 12.02 1.02 -14.34
N GLU A 70 13.25 0.74 -14.77
CA GLU A 70 13.97 -0.48 -14.36
C GLU A 70 14.26 -0.48 -12.85
N ILE A 71 14.72 0.66 -12.30
CA ILE A 71 14.95 0.84 -10.86
C ILE A 71 13.66 0.59 -10.09
N VAL A 72 12.56 1.21 -10.51
CA VAL A 72 11.24 1.04 -9.86
C VAL A 72 10.79 -0.41 -9.90
N LYS A 73 10.85 -1.08 -11.05
CA LYS A 73 10.45 -2.48 -11.16
C LYS A 73 11.29 -3.40 -10.28
N SER A 74 12.59 -3.16 -10.17
CA SER A 74 13.47 -3.94 -9.30
C SER A 74 13.26 -3.68 -7.81
N SER A 75 12.63 -2.55 -7.47
CA SER A 75 12.31 -2.16 -6.09
C SER A 75 10.98 -2.70 -5.59
N ILE A 76 10.14 -3.25 -6.47
CA ILE A 76 8.82 -3.77 -6.13
C ILE A 76 8.84 -5.30 -6.23
N ASN A 77 8.46 -5.97 -5.15
CA ASN A 77 8.20 -7.42 -5.17
C ASN A 77 6.72 -7.67 -4.90
N TRP A 78 6.10 -8.56 -5.66
CA TRP A 78 4.71 -8.93 -5.46
C TRP A 78 4.41 -10.35 -5.97
N GLU A 79 3.38 -11.00 -5.45
CA GLU A 79 3.05 -12.38 -5.77
C GLU A 79 2.69 -12.66 -7.24
N GLY A 80 2.24 -11.64 -7.96
CA GLY A 80 1.86 -11.76 -9.38
C GLY A 80 3.04 -11.75 -10.36
N ASP A 81 4.26 -11.48 -9.89
CA ASP A 81 5.48 -11.50 -10.71
C ASP A 81 6.29 -12.75 -10.40
N VAL A 82 6.45 -13.61 -11.41
CA VAL A 82 7.24 -14.86 -11.30
C VAL A 82 8.74 -14.62 -11.08
N ASN A 83 9.22 -13.42 -11.34
CA ASN A 83 10.63 -13.05 -11.19
C ASN A 83 10.96 -12.44 -9.84
N THR A 84 9.95 -12.18 -9.01
CA THR A 84 10.13 -11.57 -7.68
C THR A 84 9.63 -12.50 -6.59
N THR A 85 10.24 -12.41 -5.41
CA THR A 85 9.84 -13.20 -4.24
C THR A 85 9.65 -12.29 -3.05
N VAL A 86 8.43 -12.20 -2.55
CA VAL A 86 8.15 -11.52 -1.29
C VAL A 86 8.57 -12.42 -0.14
N SER A 87 9.42 -11.89 0.75
CA SER A 87 9.92 -12.63 1.90
C SER A 87 8.83 -12.96 2.91
N HIS A 88 8.92 -14.15 3.51
CA HIS A 88 8.01 -14.57 4.59
C HIS A 88 8.50 -14.07 5.94
N ILE A 89 7.55 -13.69 6.78
CA ILE A 89 7.75 -13.45 8.21
C ILE A 89 7.18 -14.64 8.96
N LEU A 90 8.00 -15.28 9.78
CA LEU A 90 7.53 -16.35 10.66
C LEU A 90 6.97 -15.77 11.95
N PHE A 91 5.70 -16.09 12.24
CA PHE A 91 5.06 -15.73 13.50
C PHE A 91 4.23 -16.91 14.01
N MET A 92 4.51 -17.36 15.22
CA MET A 92 3.83 -18.52 15.86
C MET A 92 3.80 -19.75 14.96
N GLY A 93 4.90 -20.03 14.25
CA GLY A 93 5.02 -21.17 13.35
C GLY A 93 4.27 -21.04 12.01
N THR A 94 3.60 -19.91 11.78
CA THR A 94 2.93 -19.60 10.51
C THR A 94 3.76 -18.68 9.64
N ARG A 95 3.66 -18.87 8.34
CA ARG A 95 4.31 -18.01 7.35
C ARG A 95 3.34 -16.89 6.96
N ASN A 96 3.76 -15.66 7.18
CA ASN A 96 3.02 -14.46 6.80
C ASN A 96 3.81 -13.74 5.72
N ARG A 97 3.13 -13.25 4.69
CA ARG A 97 3.73 -12.61 3.54
C ARG A 97 2.85 -11.46 3.08
N PRO A 98 3.39 -10.24 2.96
CA PRO A 98 2.65 -9.11 2.37
C PRO A 98 2.30 -9.39 0.89
N ASP A 99 1.24 -8.79 0.40
CA ASP A 99 0.87 -8.88 -1.01
C ASP A 99 1.90 -8.22 -1.93
N MET A 100 2.45 -7.09 -1.52
CA MET A 100 3.55 -6.38 -2.20
C MET A 100 4.53 -5.82 -1.19
N THR A 101 5.78 -5.61 -1.63
CA THR A 101 6.79 -4.85 -0.90
C THR A 101 7.50 -3.87 -1.82
N ILE A 102 7.89 -2.72 -1.27
CA ILE A 102 8.67 -1.69 -1.97
C ILE A 102 9.89 -1.37 -1.14
N GLU A 103 11.08 -1.51 -1.75
CA GLU A 103 12.34 -1.08 -1.14
C GLU A 103 12.92 0.08 -1.94
N MET A 104 12.65 1.30 -1.51
CA MET A 104 13.08 2.53 -2.21
C MET A 104 13.28 3.67 -1.22
N ASN A 105 14.15 4.62 -1.56
CA ASN A 105 14.46 5.80 -0.75
C ASN A 105 14.91 5.48 0.69
N GLY A 106 15.55 4.32 0.88
CA GLY A 106 15.99 3.86 2.19
C GLY A 106 14.83 3.48 3.11
N MET A 107 13.70 3.10 2.54
CA MET A 107 12.52 2.59 3.25
C MET A 107 12.14 1.21 2.75
N LYS A 108 11.67 0.38 3.68
CA LYS A 108 11.03 -0.90 3.40
C LYS A 108 9.55 -0.77 3.71
N ILE A 109 8.72 -0.89 2.70
CA ILE A 109 7.27 -0.71 2.80
C ILE A 109 6.58 -2.02 2.45
N ALA A 110 5.68 -2.48 3.31
CA ALA A 110 4.78 -3.58 3.01
C ALA A 110 3.40 -3.03 2.60
N ILE A 111 2.75 -3.69 1.66
CA ILE A 111 1.38 -3.40 1.27
C ILE A 111 0.57 -4.68 1.46
N GLU A 112 -0.46 -4.57 2.29
CA GLU A 112 -1.46 -5.62 2.49
C GLU A 112 -2.77 -5.19 1.84
N PHE A 113 -3.35 -6.07 1.07
CA PHE A 113 -4.59 -5.85 0.36
C PHE A 113 -5.68 -6.80 0.85
N LYS A 114 -6.83 -6.26 1.18
CA LYS A 114 -8.02 -7.05 1.52
C LYS A 114 -9.24 -6.50 0.81
N LYS A 115 -9.99 -7.41 0.25
CA LYS A 115 -11.30 -7.12 -0.33
C LYS A 115 -12.38 -7.81 0.51
N GLY A 116 -13.36 -7.05 0.99
CA GLY A 116 -14.37 -7.63 1.87
C GLY A 116 -15.57 -6.72 2.08
N LYS A 117 -16.57 -7.26 2.78
CA LYS A 117 -17.78 -6.53 3.17
C LYS A 117 -18.12 -6.69 4.65
N ARG A 118 -17.27 -7.37 5.42
CA ARG A 118 -17.50 -7.68 6.83
C ARG A 118 -16.33 -7.19 7.68
N GLY A 119 -16.64 -6.82 8.91
CA GLY A 119 -15.61 -6.44 9.88
C GLY A 119 -14.59 -7.54 10.19
N THR A 120 -14.93 -8.81 9.96
CA THR A 120 -13.98 -9.93 10.07
C THR A 120 -12.87 -9.85 9.03
N ASP A 121 -13.22 -9.49 7.80
CA ASP A 121 -12.29 -9.37 6.69
C ASP A 121 -11.32 -8.20 6.97
N LEU A 122 -11.86 -7.08 7.44
CA LEU A 122 -11.10 -5.90 7.84
C LEU A 122 -10.13 -6.20 8.99
N ARG A 123 -10.60 -6.86 10.07
CA ARG A 123 -9.74 -7.18 11.22
C ARG A 123 -8.63 -8.17 10.89
N ALA A 124 -8.86 -9.10 9.96
CA ALA A 124 -7.83 -10.03 9.52
C ALA A 124 -6.63 -9.30 8.90
N GLY A 125 -6.88 -8.31 8.03
CA GLY A 125 -5.81 -7.50 7.44
C GLY A 125 -5.09 -6.60 8.45
N ILE A 126 -5.80 -6.04 9.45
CA ILE A 126 -5.14 -5.30 10.54
C ILE A 126 -4.17 -6.22 11.28
N GLY A 127 -4.60 -7.45 11.64
CA GLY A 127 -3.74 -8.42 12.32
C GLY A 127 -2.49 -8.79 11.51
N GLN A 128 -2.62 -9.00 10.20
CA GLN A 128 -1.49 -9.24 9.30
C GLN A 128 -0.56 -8.01 9.24
N SER A 129 -1.14 -6.82 9.10
CA SER A 129 -0.37 -5.56 9.05
C SER A 129 0.47 -5.33 10.31
N MET A 130 -0.04 -5.70 11.49
CA MET A 130 0.72 -5.61 12.75
C MET A 130 1.91 -6.56 12.77
N ILE A 131 1.80 -7.75 12.17
CA ILE A 131 2.95 -8.67 12.01
C ILE A 131 3.98 -8.04 11.08
N TYR A 132 3.56 -7.44 9.97
CA TYR A 132 4.48 -6.81 9.01
C TYR A 132 5.18 -5.58 9.59
N ALA A 133 4.51 -4.80 10.42
CA ALA A 133 5.09 -3.62 11.08
C ALA A 133 6.31 -3.95 11.96
N THR A 134 6.53 -5.21 12.31
CA THR A 134 7.73 -5.65 13.03
C THR A 134 8.98 -5.78 12.15
N HIS A 135 8.82 -5.77 10.81
CA HIS A 135 9.90 -6.02 9.84
C HIS A 135 10.04 -4.94 8.78
N TYR A 136 9.02 -4.11 8.61
CA TYR A 136 8.98 -3.04 7.61
C TYR A 136 8.94 -1.68 8.30
N ASP A 137 9.49 -0.65 7.68
CA ASP A 137 9.46 0.72 8.19
C ASP A 137 8.04 1.27 8.21
N PHE A 138 7.23 0.89 7.21
CA PHE A 138 5.84 1.28 7.05
C PHE A 138 5.01 0.14 6.47
N VAL A 139 3.74 0.11 6.83
CA VAL A 139 2.75 -0.79 6.24
C VAL A 139 1.59 0.04 5.69
N LEU A 140 1.24 -0.17 4.43
CA LEU A 140 0.03 0.37 3.82
C LEU A 140 -1.01 -0.77 3.79
N TYR A 141 -2.07 -0.62 4.57
CA TYR A 141 -3.18 -1.57 4.55
C TYR A 141 -4.33 -1.00 3.74
N LEU A 142 -4.55 -1.54 2.55
CA LEU A 142 -5.64 -1.18 1.66
C LEU A 142 -6.81 -2.16 1.81
N PHE A 143 -7.92 -1.66 2.35
CA PHE A 143 -9.18 -2.40 2.41
C PHE A 143 -10.14 -1.91 1.33
N VAL A 144 -10.60 -2.83 0.47
CA VAL A 144 -11.57 -2.53 -0.58
C VAL A 144 -12.95 -2.95 -0.12
N ASP A 145 -13.79 -1.97 0.17
CA ASP A 145 -15.18 -2.19 0.60
C ASP A 145 -16.07 -2.55 -0.60
N ILE A 146 -16.51 -3.79 -0.62
CA ILE A 146 -17.43 -4.30 -1.65
C ILE A 146 -18.87 -4.42 -1.15
N SER A 147 -19.19 -3.89 0.02
CA SER A 147 -20.58 -3.82 0.50
C SER A 147 -21.40 -2.92 -0.41
N ASP A 148 -22.69 -3.21 -0.55
CA ASP A 148 -23.56 -2.45 -1.45
C ASP A 148 -23.83 -1.04 -0.92
N ASP A 149 -23.93 -0.91 0.39
CA ASP A 149 -24.15 0.35 1.12
C ASP A 149 -22.85 1.10 1.45
N LYS A 150 -21.68 0.56 1.07
CA LYS A 150 -20.37 1.14 1.40
C LYS A 150 -20.21 1.48 2.88
N ARG A 151 -20.78 0.65 3.75
CA ARG A 151 -20.89 0.94 5.19
C ARG A 151 -19.54 1.07 5.88
N ILE A 152 -18.53 0.28 5.47
CA ILE A 152 -17.18 0.35 6.06
C ILE A 152 -16.51 1.64 5.59
N GLN A 153 -16.58 1.94 4.30
CA GLN A 153 -16.05 3.18 3.74
C GLN A 153 -16.73 4.42 4.34
N ASN A 154 -18.05 4.40 4.52
CA ASN A 154 -18.80 5.51 5.09
C ASN A 154 -18.53 5.71 6.59
N ALA A 155 -18.13 4.67 7.31
CA ALA A 155 -17.83 4.74 8.74
C ALA A 155 -16.44 5.33 9.05
N GLN A 156 -15.53 5.44 8.07
CA GLN A 156 -14.11 5.81 8.31
C GLN A 156 -13.91 7.16 9.03
N GLY A 157 -14.89 8.08 8.94
CA GLY A 157 -14.86 9.37 9.65
C GLY A 157 -15.38 9.31 11.09
N GLY A 158 -15.78 8.14 11.60
CA GLY A 158 -16.26 7.98 12.96
C GLY A 158 -15.15 8.19 14.00
N VAL A 159 -15.52 8.63 15.21
CA VAL A 159 -14.55 8.94 16.28
C VAL A 159 -13.72 7.71 16.66
N ASN A 160 -14.32 6.56 16.77
CA ASN A 160 -13.62 5.31 17.12
C ASN A 160 -12.69 4.86 15.98
N GLU A 161 -13.13 5.00 14.74
CA GLU A 161 -12.37 4.66 13.54
C GLU A 161 -11.14 5.56 13.41
N LEU A 162 -11.31 6.87 13.58
CA LEU A 162 -10.22 7.83 13.56
C LEU A 162 -9.23 7.60 14.70
N SER A 163 -9.72 7.27 15.89
CA SER A 163 -8.86 6.92 17.03
C SER A 163 -8.03 5.67 16.73
N LEU A 164 -8.64 4.58 16.21
CA LEU A 164 -7.92 3.37 15.89
C LEU A 164 -6.91 3.57 14.76
N THR A 165 -7.30 4.27 13.68
CA THR A 165 -6.38 4.51 12.56
C THR A 165 -5.23 5.43 12.95
N GLY A 166 -5.47 6.39 13.86
CA GLY A 166 -4.42 7.22 14.47
C GLY A 166 -3.45 6.38 15.29
N GLU A 167 -3.94 5.50 16.17
CA GLU A 167 -3.10 4.58 16.95
C GLU A 167 -2.26 3.66 16.06
N LEU A 168 -2.85 3.12 15.00
CA LEU A 168 -2.13 2.28 14.02
C LEU A 168 -0.99 3.07 13.34
N TRP A 169 -1.24 4.33 13.00
CA TRP A 169 -0.25 5.19 12.39
C TRP A 169 0.84 5.62 13.38
N ASP A 170 0.46 6.15 14.54
CA ASP A 170 1.39 6.78 15.47
C ASP A 170 2.29 5.76 16.17
N ASN A 171 1.78 4.57 16.48
CA ASN A 171 2.51 3.57 17.25
C ASN A 171 3.09 2.43 16.40
N TYR A 172 2.54 2.17 15.21
CA TYR A 172 2.95 1.01 14.41
C TYR A 172 3.35 1.36 12.98
N ASN A 173 3.30 2.64 12.56
CA ASN A 173 3.55 3.07 11.19
C ASN A 173 2.67 2.34 10.15
N ILE A 174 1.43 2.01 10.53
CA ILE A 174 0.45 1.38 9.65
C ILE A 174 -0.52 2.45 9.15
N LYS A 175 -0.46 2.76 7.87
CA LYS A 175 -1.42 3.64 7.20
C LYS A 175 -2.60 2.81 6.70
N PHE A 176 -3.78 3.03 7.28
CA PHE A 176 -5.02 2.39 6.88
C PHE A 176 -5.70 3.19 5.77
N ILE A 177 -6.08 2.51 4.69
CA ILE A 177 -6.66 3.11 3.49
C ILE A 177 -7.91 2.31 3.12
N ILE A 178 -9.01 3.00 2.78
CA ILE A 178 -10.25 2.36 2.29
C ILE A 178 -10.57 2.88 0.89
N ALA A 179 -10.94 1.96 -0.01
CA ALA A 179 -11.40 2.23 -1.36
C ALA A 179 -12.77 1.58 -1.66
#